data_d81b4b8dcfa7f583e0e06ad7c884cada
#
_entry.id   d81b4b8dcfa7f583e0e06ad7c884cada
#
_cell.length_a   1.000
_cell.length_b   1.000
_cell.length_c   1.000
_cell.angle_alpha   90.00
_cell.angle_beta   90.00
_cell.angle_gamma   90.00
#
_symmetry.space_group_name_H-M   'P 1'
#
loop_
_entity.id
_entity.type
_entity.pdbx_description
1 polymer ?
#
loop_
_entity_poly.entity_id
_entity_poly.type
_entity_poly.pdbx_seq_one_letter_code
_entity_poly.pdbx_strand_id
1 'polypeptide(L)'
;MNKICLAFLLIASSFDITRADAADKPMNVLFLVADDLNSWLLEDADRYAGKVVAPNLRKLAASGVIFNHAYTAAPVCSPSRTAFFSGVAPWKSGIYNNAQTISNSEVLNQDAVLSLAGLFKTNGYGTFGYGKITHGWDQKENWDVKVGHKRDPAPPGAPLAKLSGGEQDWGPIHLTEEQMNDTGGADKAIAVLEQQHDKPFFLAYGTFNPHMPWYVPQKYFDMYPLDQIVLPELKHDDLDDLPPLAKAVSDGIGSFADKVIESGKHKEAVQAYLATTSYVDTQFGRVLDALEKSPYKDNTVIVFLTDHGFHLGEKHHWQKTTLWEEGTHTLLMFRAPGVTTAGGVSERFVSLIDIYPTLAELCGLTPPATIDGRSLVPLLKAPKAPWESTAITGLCNKTKTDLAYISIRHELGRYTRYGIEEEEFYDTTKDPHEWTNQIDNPIYATIVEKLRALVPGFEDAAQPLPSALTKKRRGTPKEKKKK
;
A
#
# COMPACT_ATOMS: atom_id res chain seq x y z
N MET A 1 34.58 -9.83 -82.63
CA MET A 1 33.32 -10.11 -81.89
C MET A 1 33.69 -10.43 -80.48
N ASN A 2 33.64 -9.41 -79.61
CA ASN A 2 34.11 -9.44 -78.22
C ASN A 2 32.98 -9.89 -77.30
N LYS A 3 33.24 -10.88 -76.46
CA LYS A 3 32.39 -11.25 -75.34
C LYS A 3 32.92 -10.59 -74.13
N ILE A 4 32.10 -9.66 -73.52
CA ILE A 4 32.35 -9.08 -72.28
C ILE A 4 31.62 -9.92 -71.19
N CYS A 5 32.39 -10.55 -70.30
CA CYS A 5 31.86 -11.17 -69.10
C CYS A 5 31.73 -10.14 -67.97
N LEU A 6 30.51 -9.89 -67.53
CA LEU A 6 30.23 -9.06 -66.36
C LEU A 6 30.23 -9.94 -65.09
N ALA A 7 31.19 -9.74 -64.24
CA ALA A 7 31.22 -10.39 -62.92
C ALA A 7 30.39 -9.56 -61.91
N PHE A 8 29.32 -10.13 -61.34
CA PHE A 8 28.57 -9.57 -60.23
C PHE A 8 29.25 -9.93 -58.91
N LEU A 9 29.74 -8.91 -58.24
CA LEU A 9 30.23 -9.01 -56.85
C LEU A 9 29.03 -8.99 -55.91
N LEU A 10 28.74 -10.11 -55.26
CA LEU A 10 27.79 -10.20 -54.13
C LEU A 10 28.50 -9.70 -52.87
N ILE A 11 28.12 -8.49 -52.41
CA ILE A 11 28.44 -8.01 -51.07
C ILE A 11 27.41 -8.62 -50.14
N ALA A 12 27.78 -9.64 -49.40
CA ALA A 12 27.02 -10.14 -48.26
C ALA A 12 27.23 -9.19 -47.10
N SER A 13 26.23 -8.33 -46.80
CA SER A 13 26.18 -7.54 -45.58
C SER A 13 25.80 -8.45 -44.41
N SER A 14 26.78 -8.75 -43.57
CA SER A 14 26.58 -9.33 -42.25
C SER A 14 26.01 -8.27 -41.31
N PHE A 15 24.71 -8.16 -41.27
CA PHE A 15 23.97 -7.55 -40.17
C PHE A 15 23.06 -8.63 -39.59
N ASP A 16 23.27 -8.93 -38.36
CA ASP A 16 22.36 -9.46 -37.35
C ASP A 16 23.00 -10.53 -36.47
N ILE A 17 23.74 -10.10 -35.51
CA ILE A 17 23.89 -10.87 -34.24
C ILE A 17 24.14 -9.88 -33.12
N THR A 18 23.11 -9.27 -32.55
CA THR A 18 23.16 -8.66 -31.20
C THR A 18 21.78 -8.35 -30.60
N ARG A 19 20.74 -9.07 -30.98
CA ARG A 19 19.39 -8.81 -30.38
C ARG A 19 18.75 -10.03 -29.72
N ALA A 20 19.45 -11.14 -29.59
CA ALA A 20 18.91 -12.40 -29.04
C ALA A 20 19.19 -12.61 -27.52
N ASP A 21 20.14 -11.87 -26.92
CA ASP A 21 20.57 -12.17 -25.54
C ASP A 21 19.83 -11.41 -24.40
N ALA A 22 18.92 -10.49 -24.74
CA ALA A 22 18.18 -9.74 -23.71
C ALA A 22 16.84 -10.36 -23.29
N ALA A 23 16.34 -11.37 -24.02
CA ALA A 23 15.00 -11.92 -23.84
C ALA A 23 14.92 -13.13 -22.87
N ASP A 24 16.02 -13.67 -22.38
CA ASP A 24 16.06 -14.95 -21.63
C ASP A 24 16.51 -14.84 -20.16
N LYS A 25 16.81 -13.64 -19.66
CA LYS A 25 17.18 -13.51 -18.24
C LYS A 25 15.93 -13.28 -17.40
N PRO A 26 15.70 -14.08 -16.33
CA PRO A 26 14.58 -13.86 -15.44
C PRO A 26 14.69 -12.46 -14.78
N MET A 27 13.56 -11.74 -14.74
CA MET A 27 13.50 -10.38 -14.20
C MET A 27 13.77 -10.37 -12.70
N ASN A 28 14.57 -9.43 -12.22
CA ASN A 28 14.62 -9.11 -10.80
C ASN A 28 13.38 -8.33 -10.37
N VAL A 29 13.13 -8.28 -9.07
CA VAL A 29 12.05 -7.47 -8.49
C VAL A 29 12.61 -6.56 -7.41
N LEU A 30 12.29 -5.27 -7.51
CA LEU A 30 12.42 -4.28 -6.45
C LEU A 30 11.01 -3.93 -5.94
N PHE A 31 10.68 -4.41 -4.74
CA PHE A 31 9.39 -4.22 -4.08
C PHE A 31 9.52 -3.12 -3.02
N LEU A 32 8.84 -1.98 -3.23
CA LEU A 32 8.89 -0.81 -2.37
C LEU A 32 7.52 -0.57 -1.72
N VAL A 33 7.48 -0.43 -0.39
CA VAL A 33 6.22 -0.22 0.32
C VAL A 33 6.36 0.84 1.42
N ALA A 34 5.48 1.86 1.40
CA ALA A 34 5.35 2.84 2.48
C ALA A 34 4.21 2.47 3.43
N ASP A 35 4.35 2.82 4.71
CA ASP A 35 3.32 2.59 5.74
C ASP A 35 2.56 3.90 6.03
N ASP A 36 1.22 3.87 6.03
CA ASP A 36 0.37 5.03 6.32
C ASP A 36 0.51 6.22 5.33
N LEU A 37 1.01 6.03 4.12
CA LEU A 37 1.09 7.08 3.11
C LEU A 37 -0.20 7.13 2.30
N ASN A 38 -0.91 8.26 2.33
CA ASN A 38 -2.15 8.45 1.59
C ASN A 38 -1.93 8.76 0.09
N SER A 39 -3.03 8.98 -0.62
CA SER A 39 -3.03 9.18 -2.07
C SER A 39 -2.75 10.61 -2.53
N TRP A 40 -2.40 11.56 -1.67
CA TRP A 40 -2.19 12.97 -2.03
C TRP A 40 -1.10 13.22 -3.08
N LEU A 41 -0.20 12.25 -3.28
CA LEU A 41 0.78 12.29 -4.36
C LEU A 41 0.17 12.18 -5.77
N LEU A 42 -1.06 11.70 -5.90
CA LEU A 42 -1.75 11.63 -7.20
C LEU A 42 -2.09 13.01 -7.79
N GLU A 43 -1.92 14.08 -6.99
CA GLU A 43 -2.21 15.47 -7.38
C GLU A 43 -3.67 15.69 -7.78
N ASP A 44 -4.58 14.96 -7.17
CA ASP A 44 -6.00 15.18 -7.29
C ASP A 44 -6.38 16.43 -6.46
N ALA A 45 -6.54 17.55 -7.12
CA ALA A 45 -6.87 18.82 -6.48
C ALA A 45 -8.23 18.80 -5.79
N ASP A 46 -9.14 17.92 -6.23
CA ASP A 46 -10.44 17.75 -5.59
C ASP A 46 -10.31 17.03 -4.24
N ARG A 47 -9.20 16.31 -4.01
CA ARG A 47 -8.91 15.63 -2.75
C ARG A 47 -7.97 16.41 -1.84
N TYR A 48 -6.93 17.01 -2.40
CA TYR A 48 -5.98 17.82 -1.65
C TYR A 48 -5.29 18.86 -2.54
N ALA A 49 -5.59 20.13 -2.29
CA ALA A 49 -5.04 21.26 -3.06
C ALA A 49 -3.63 21.71 -2.58
N GLY A 50 -3.09 21.08 -1.55
CA GLY A 50 -1.80 21.44 -0.98
C GLY A 50 -0.62 20.84 -1.74
N LYS A 51 0.56 21.43 -1.54
CA LYS A 51 1.79 20.95 -2.16
C LYS A 51 2.34 19.73 -1.42
N VAL A 52 2.68 18.67 -2.17
CA VAL A 52 3.42 17.50 -1.68
C VAL A 52 4.78 17.43 -2.36
N VAL A 53 5.88 17.51 -1.61
CA VAL A 53 7.24 17.46 -2.13
C VAL A 53 7.75 16.02 -2.14
N ALA A 54 7.58 15.34 -3.27
CA ALA A 54 7.99 13.95 -3.47
C ALA A 54 8.55 13.73 -4.89
N PRO A 55 9.70 14.36 -5.24
CA PRO A 55 10.22 14.36 -6.60
C PRO A 55 10.66 12.96 -7.08
N ASN A 56 11.10 12.08 -6.19
CA ASN A 56 11.60 10.75 -6.55
C ASN A 56 10.45 9.79 -6.91
N LEU A 57 9.38 9.79 -6.14
CA LEU A 57 8.19 9.00 -6.44
C LEU A 57 7.48 9.52 -7.69
N ARG A 58 7.46 10.85 -7.92
CA ARG A 58 6.97 11.42 -9.19
C ARG A 58 7.82 10.99 -10.39
N LYS A 59 9.15 10.93 -10.24
CA LYS A 59 10.06 10.42 -11.27
C LYS A 59 9.77 8.94 -11.56
N LEU A 60 9.50 8.14 -10.52
CA LEU A 60 9.08 6.74 -10.69
C LEU A 60 7.75 6.64 -11.46
N ALA A 61 6.73 7.38 -11.06
CA ALA A 61 5.44 7.45 -11.76
C ALA A 61 5.60 7.82 -13.24
N ALA A 62 6.41 8.83 -13.54
CA ALA A 62 6.71 9.27 -14.91
C ALA A 62 7.50 8.24 -15.73
N SER A 63 8.20 7.29 -15.09
CA SER A 63 9.01 6.27 -15.77
C SER A 63 8.27 4.95 -16.02
N GLY A 64 7.05 4.80 -15.52
CA GLY A 64 6.27 3.57 -15.59
C GLY A 64 4.78 3.83 -15.77
N VAL A 65 3.97 3.01 -15.11
CA VAL A 65 2.51 3.12 -15.06
C VAL A 65 2.08 3.38 -13.64
N ILE A 66 1.26 4.43 -13.43
CA ILE A 66 0.57 4.73 -12.18
C ILE A 66 -0.92 4.37 -12.30
N PHE A 67 -1.49 3.86 -11.22
CA PHE A 67 -2.92 3.56 -11.09
C PHE A 67 -3.58 4.63 -10.21
N ASN A 68 -4.47 5.42 -10.81
CA ASN A 68 -5.20 6.47 -10.07
C ASN A 68 -6.30 5.91 -9.15
N HIS A 69 -6.71 4.67 -9.36
CA HIS A 69 -7.76 4.01 -8.57
C HIS A 69 -7.28 2.64 -8.05
N ALA A 70 -6.25 2.66 -7.19
CA ALA A 70 -5.77 1.48 -6.49
C ALA A 70 -6.25 1.47 -5.05
N TYR A 71 -6.72 0.31 -4.57
CA TYR A 71 -7.34 0.20 -3.24
C TYR A 71 -6.77 -0.95 -2.43
N THR A 72 -6.66 -0.74 -1.12
CA THR A 72 -6.29 -1.81 -0.20
C THR A 72 -7.42 -2.82 -0.03
N ALA A 73 -7.07 -4.09 0.18
CA ALA A 73 -8.05 -5.11 0.54
C ALA A 73 -8.52 -5.03 2.00
N ALA A 74 -7.76 -4.34 2.86
CA ALA A 74 -8.14 -4.00 4.24
C ALA A 74 -7.43 -2.74 4.71
N PRO A 75 -8.11 -1.78 5.35
CA PRO A 75 -7.53 -0.48 5.75
C PRO A 75 -6.78 -0.58 7.10
N VAL A 76 -5.95 -1.62 7.24
CA VAL A 76 -5.16 -1.92 8.46
C VAL A 76 -3.86 -2.60 8.05
N CYS A 77 -2.73 -2.21 8.63
CA CYS A 77 -1.39 -2.63 8.18
C CYS A 77 -1.22 -4.16 8.04
N SER A 78 -1.47 -4.96 9.11
CA SER A 78 -1.26 -6.42 9.03
C SER A 78 -2.20 -7.09 8.02
N PRO A 79 -3.51 -6.84 8.02
CA PRO A 79 -4.44 -7.40 7.04
C PRO A 79 -4.09 -7.03 5.60
N SER A 80 -3.82 -5.74 5.31
CA SER A 80 -3.42 -5.30 3.99
C SER A 80 -2.15 -6.01 3.51
N ARG A 81 -1.10 -5.99 4.35
CA ARG A 81 0.20 -6.61 4.02
C ARG A 81 0.07 -8.12 3.86
N THR A 82 -0.77 -8.76 4.67
CA THR A 82 -1.08 -10.19 4.50
C THR A 82 -1.76 -10.42 3.15
N ALA A 83 -2.74 -9.60 2.78
CA ALA A 83 -3.49 -9.77 1.55
C ALA A 83 -2.60 -9.62 0.30
N PHE A 84 -1.81 -8.55 0.15
CA PHE A 84 -0.98 -8.40 -1.03
C PHE A 84 0.24 -9.34 -1.07
N PHE A 85 0.74 -9.81 0.08
CA PHE A 85 1.83 -10.80 0.12
C PHE A 85 1.37 -12.24 -0.07
N SER A 86 0.11 -12.56 0.23
CA SER A 86 -0.45 -13.90 0.01
C SER A 86 -1.31 -14.01 -1.26
N GLY A 87 -1.76 -12.87 -1.82
CA GLY A 87 -2.76 -12.84 -2.88
C GLY A 87 -4.16 -13.25 -2.43
N VAL A 88 -4.41 -13.42 -1.10
CA VAL A 88 -5.67 -13.91 -0.52
C VAL A 88 -6.38 -12.79 0.23
N ALA A 89 -7.64 -12.60 -0.08
CA ALA A 89 -8.47 -11.56 0.48
C ALA A 89 -8.77 -11.75 1.98
N PRO A 90 -8.96 -10.65 2.76
CA PRO A 90 -9.25 -10.73 4.20
C PRO A 90 -10.50 -11.55 4.55
N TRP A 91 -11.54 -11.50 3.74
CA TRP A 91 -12.77 -12.28 3.95
C TRP A 91 -12.62 -13.79 3.70
N LYS A 92 -11.53 -14.22 3.05
CA LYS A 92 -11.15 -15.64 2.96
C LYS A 92 -10.13 -16.03 4.00
N SER A 93 -9.13 -15.19 4.23
CA SER A 93 -8.06 -15.49 5.20
C SER A 93 -8.51 -15.36 6.65
N GLY A 94 -9.56 -14.57 6.94
CA GLY A 94 -10.01 -14.25 8.30
C GLY A 94 -9.13 -13.24 9.03
N ILE A 95 -8.14 -12.62 8.35
CA ILE A 95 -7.20 -11.66 8.96
C ILE A 95 -7.69 -10.24 8.73
N TYR A 96 -8.16 -9.57 9.81
CA TYR A 96 -8.75 -8.24 9.78
C TYR A 96 -8.10 -7.23 10.73
N ASN A 97 -7.12 -7.63 11.55
CA ASN A 97 -6.49 -6.74 12.52
C ASN A 97 -5.03 -7.10 12.80
N ASN A 98 -4.30 -6.14 13.38
CA ASN A 98 -2.86 -6.26 13.65
C ASN A 98 -2.47 -7.32 14.69
N ALA A 99 -3.42 -7.86 15.45
CA ALA A 99 -3.14 -8.92 16.42
C ALA A 99 -3.24 -10.34 15.82
N GLN A 100 -3.72 -10.44 14.58
CA GLN A 100 -3.82 -11.69 13.83
C GLN A 100 -2.59 -11.86 12.96
N THR A 101 -2.19 -13.12 12.76
CA THR A 101 -1.02 -13.48 11.96
C THR A 101 -1.39 -14.61 11.00
N ILE A 102 -0.53 -14.88 10.03
CA ILE A 102 -0.71 -15.99 9.07
C ILE A 102 -0.99 -17.31 9.81
N SER A 103 -0.31 -17.59 10.94
CA SER A 103 -0.52 -18.81 11.72
C SER A 103 -1.92 -18.94 12.35
N ASN A 104 -2.69 -17.87 12.39
CA ASN A 104 -4.08 -17.91 12.85
C ASN A 104 -5.06 -18.28 11.73
N SER A 105 -4.67 -18.20 10.47
CA SER A 105 -5.51 -18.47 9.32
C SER A 105 -5.45 -19.93 8.89
N GLU A 106 -6.58 -20.60 8.84
CA GLU A 106 -6.65 -21.96 8.31
C GLU A 106 -6.29 -22.01 6.82
N VAL A 107 -6.63 -20.97 6.08
CA VAL A 107 -6.35 -20.86 4.63
C VAL A 107 -4.87 -20.58 4.38
N LEU A 108 -4.28 -19.61 5.09
CA LEU A 108 -2.89 -19.20 4.86
C LEU A 108 -1.86 -20.12 5.50
N ASN A 109 -2.26 -20.92 6.49
CA ASN A 109 -1.38 -21.87 7.16
C ASN A 109 -1.32 -23.24 6.45
N GLN A 110 -1.93 -23.37 5.28
CA GLN A 110 -1.81 -24.54 4.43
C GLN A 110 -0.50 -24.50 3.64
N ASP A 111 0.17 -25.63 3.48
CA ASP A 111 1.43 -25.75 2.73
C ASP A 111 1.34 -25.27 1.28
N ALA A 112 0.12 -25.20 0.72
CA ALA A 112 -0.14 -24.77 -0.65
C ALA A 112 -0.15 -23.23 -0.83
N VAL A 113 -0.26 -22.45 0.24
CA VAL A 113 -0.31 -20.98 0.14
C VAL A 113 1.05 -20.40 0.47
N LEU A 114 1.80 -20.03 -0.55
CA LEU A 114 3.11 -19.41 -0.42
C LEU A 114 2.95 -17.88 -0.34
N SER A 115 3.70 -17.24 0.57
CA SER A 115 3.87 -15.77 0.48
C SER A 115 4.61 -15.40 -0.81
N LEU A 116 4.45 -14.15 -1.24
CA LEU A 116 5.14 -13.65 -2.44
C LEU A 116 6.66 -13.91 -2.37
N ALA A 117 7.31 -13.62 -1.22
CA ALA A 117 8.73 -13.95 -1.03
C ALA A 117 9.01 -15.46 -1.13
N GLY A 118 8.11 -16.31 -0.60
CA GLY A 118 8.19 -17.76 -0.73
C GLY A 118 8.10 -18.24 -2.17
N LEU A 119 7.20 -17.63 -2.97
CA LEU A 119 7.09 -17.94 -4.40
C LEU A 119 8.43 -17.67 -5.11
N PHE A 120 9.04 -16.51 -4.88
CA PHE A 120 10.31 -16.18 -5.50
C PHE A 120 11.44 -17.13 -5.03
N LYS A 121 11.54 -17.38 -3.72
CA LYS A 121 12.58 -18.26 -3.15
C LYS A 121 12.49 -19.69 -3.68
N THR A 122 11.31 -20.27 -3.74
CA THR A 122 11.12 -21.63 -4.26
C THR A 122 11.40 -21.75 -5.76
N ASN A 123 11.37 -20.63 -6.49
CA ASN A 123 11.75 -20.54 -7.90
C ASN A 123 13.22 -20.07 -8.11
N GLY A 124 14.07 -20.17 -7.08
CA GLY A 124 15.51 -19.99 -7.21
C GLY A 124 16.01 -18.56 -7.13
N TYR A 125 15.17 -17.59 -6.71
CA TYR A 125 15.59 -16.20 -6.49
C TYR A 125 16.33 -16.06 -5.15
N GLY A 126 17.29 -15.13 -5.11
CA GLY A 126 17.75 -14.56 -3.83
C GLY A 126 16.66 -13.66 -3.25
N THR A 127 16.35 -13.81 -1.95
CA THR A 127 15.25 -13.08 -1.32
C THR A 127 15.75 -12.20 -0.17
N PHE A 128 15.59 -10.88 -0.32
CA PHE A 128 16.12 -9.87 0.60
C PHE A 128 15.01 -8.95 1.06
N GLY A 129 14.91 -8.71 2.38
CA GLY A 129 13.87 -7.86 2.94
C GLY A 129 14.38 -6.94 4.03
N TYR A 130 14.11 -5.63 3.92
CA TYR A 130 14.55 -4.62 4.88
C TYR A 130 13.43 -3.65 5.26
N GLY A 131 13.34 -3.32 6.54
CA GLY A 131 12.34 -2.39 7.07
C GLY A 131 10.94 -3.00 7.23
N LYS A 132 9.87 -2.18 7.13
CA LYS A 132 8.49 -2.58 7.36
C LYS A 132 7.84 -3.17 6.10
N ILE A 133 8.06 -4.44 5.84
CA ILE A 133 7.47 -5.18 4.71
C ILE A 133 6.22 -5.93 5.19
N THR A 134 6.34 -6.69 6.25
CA THR A 134 5.27 -7.41 6.94
C THR A 134 4.97 -6.73 8.29
N HIS A 135 3.89 -7.12 8.97
CA HIS A 135 3.53 -6.56 10.28
C HIS A 135 3.77 -7.59 11.39
N GLY A 136 5.05 -7.80 11.75
CA GLY A 136 5.44 -8.67 12.87
C GLY A 136 5.27 -10.16 12.64
N TRP A 137 4.84 -10.58 11.45
CA TRP A 137 4.87 -11.97 11.03
C TRP A 137 5.92 -12.12 9.91
N ASP A 138 6.87 -12.98 10.16
CA ASP A 138 7.89 -13.31 9.18
C ASP A 138 7.94 -14.83 9.04
N GLN A 139 7.63 -15.31 7.84
CA GLN A 139 7.99 -16.67 7.43
C GLN A 139 9.48 -16.62 7.07
N LYS A 140 10.34 -16.76 8.10
CA LYS A 140 11.80 -16.58 7.97
C LYS A 140 12.40 -17.49 6.91
N GLU A 141 11.81 -18.66 6.72
CA GLU A 141 12.18 -19.63 5.70
C GLU A 141 12.04 -19.08 4.26
N ASN A 142 11.20 -18.08 4.04
CA ASN A 142 10.99 -17.47 2.73
C ASN A 142 12.03 -16.39 2.38
N TRP A 143 12.96 -16.09 3.28
CA TRP A 143 13.95 -15.05 3.10
C TRP A 143 15.37 -15.58 3.27
N ASP A 144 16.29 -15.18 2.39
CA ASP A 144 17.71 -15.37 2.62
C ASP A 144 18.24 -14.38 3.65
N VAL A 145 17.77 -13.13 3.55
CA VAL A 145 18.02 -12.09 4.54
C VAL A 145 16.74 -11.32 4.82
N LYS A 146 16.35 -11.22 6.11
CA LYS A 146 15.25 -10.38 6.55
C LYS A 146 15.64 -9.58 7.78
N VAL A 147 15.59 -8.26 7.66
CA VAL A 147 15.80 -7.32 8.77
C VAL A 147 14.54 -6.47 8.90
N GLY A 148 13.77 -6.70 9.95
CA GLY A 148 12.55 -5.97 10.24
C GLY A 148 12.83 -4.50 10.59
N HIS A 149 11.75 -3.70 10.60
CA HIS A 149 11.83 -2.30 10.99
C HIS A 149 12.07 -2.14 12.51
N LYS A 150 12.61 -0.99 12.87
CA LYS A 150 12.60 -0.45 14.23
C LYS A 150 12.00 0.95 14.18
N ARG A 151 11.38 1.36 15.27
CA ARG A 151 10.96 2.76 15.42
C ARG A 151 12.16 3.61 15.83
N ASP A 152 12.22 4.82 15.33
CA ASP A 152 13.18 5.80 15.82
C ASP A 152 12.84 6.18 17.27
N PRO A 153 13.86 6.48 18.11
CA PRO A 153 13.60 6.90 19.47
C PRO A 153 12.83 8.23 19.49
N ALA A 154 11.92 8.36 20.45
CA ALA A 154 11.24 9.64 20.64
C ALA A 154 12.27 10.75 21.01
N PRO A 155 12.10 11.97 20.49
CA PRO A 155 12.99 13.08 20.83
C PRO A 155 12.85 13.45 22.31
N PRO A 156 13.90 14.08 22.91
CA PRO A 156 13.79 14.60 24.26
C PRO A 156 12.63 15.57 24.40
N GLY A 157 11.83 15.39 25.44
CA GLY A 157 10.64 16.21 25.71
C GLY A 157 9.34 15.73 25.04
N ALA A 158 9.38 14.60 24.30
CA ALA A 158 8.14 14.01 23.78
C ALA A 158 7.16 13.64 24.91
N PRO A 159 5.82 13.76 24.69
CA PRO A 159 5.17 14.14 23.45
C PRO A 159 5.27 15.65 23.16
N LEU A 160 5.72 15.98 21.94
CA LEU A 160 5.95 17.38 21.52
C LEU A 160 4.63 18.12 21.24
N ALA A 161 3.68 17.46 20.61
CA ALA A 161 2.37 18.00 20.30
C ALA A 161 1.50 18.22 21.55
N LYS A 162 1.76 17.49 22.64
CA LYS A 162 1.06 17.58 23.96
C LYS A 162 -0.46 17.36 23.88
N LEU A 163 -0.94 16.60 22.90
CA LEU A 163 -2.37 16.33 22.71
C LEU A 163 -2.79 14.98 23.28
N SER A 164 -1.95 13.98 23.13
CA SER A 164 -2.13 12.65 23.71
C SER A 164 -0.77 12.09 24.11
N GLY A 165 -0.76 10.97 24.82
CA GLY A 165 0.47 10.22 25.10
C GLY A 165 0.75 9.19 24.01
N GLY A 166 2.00 8.77 23.90
CA GLY A 166 2.38 7.63 23.09
C GLY A 166 2.60 7.91 21.60
N GLU A 167 1.85 7.24 20.74
CA GLU A 167 2.17 7.20 19.30
C GLU A 167 1.60 8.40 18.51
N GLN A 168 0.65 9.15 19.06
CA GLN A 168 -0.02 10.26 18.39
C GLN A 168 0.72 11.58 18.69
N ASP A 169 1.89 11.74 18.09
CA ASP A 169 2.76 12.89 18.31
C ASP A 169 3.56 13.25 17.05
N TRP A 170 4.07 14.47 17.00
CA TRP A 170 4.87 14.97 15.87
C TRP A 170 5.80 16.10 16.27
N GLY A 171 6.84 16.29 15.46
CA GLY A 171 7.79 17.38 15.56
C GLY A 171 9.17 16.98 15.07
N PRO A 172 10.10 17.95 14.98
CA PRO A 172 11.44 17.66 14.49
C PRO A 172 12.23 16.82 15.50
N ILE A 173 13.01 15.86 14.96
CA ILE A 173 13.93 15.03 15.75
C ILE A 173 15.37 15.54 15.62
N HIS A 174 16.16 15.35 16.68
CA HIS A 174 17.57 15.74 16.69
C HIS A 174 18.53 14.73 16.01
N LEU A 175 18.00 13.58 15.56
CA LEU A 175 18.79 12.63 14.78
C LEU A 175 19.14 13.22 13.41
N THR A 176 20.34 12.88 12.92
CA THR A 176 20.65 13.10 11.51
C THR A 176 19.89 12.07 10.65
N GLU A 177 19.78 12.32 9.36
CA GLU A 177 19.09 11.39 8.46
C GLU A 177 19.75 10.00 8.48
N GLU A 178 21.07 9.93 8.53
CA GLU A 178 21.85 8.68 8.58
C GLU A 178 21.58 7.85 9.84
N GLN A 179 21.12 8.49 10.91
CA GLN A 179 20.78 7.82 12.17
C GLN A 179 19.35 7.27 12.19
N MET A 180 18.53 7.64 11.21
CA MET A 180 17.14 7.18 11.11
C MET A 180 17.06 5.72 10.68
N ASN A 181 16.12 4.96 11.26
CA ASN A 181 16.00 3.53 10.99
C ASN A 181 15.57 3.20 9.54
N ASP A 182 14.69 4.00 8.95
CA ASP A 182 14.30 3.81 7.55
C ASP A 182 15.48 4.08 6.60
N THR A 183 16.34 5.07 6.91
CA THR A 183 17.61 5.31 6.19
C THR A 183 18.52 4.08 6.27
N GLY A 184 18.69 3.51 7.46
CA GLY A 184 19.46 2.28 7.62
C GLY A 184 18.87 1.07 6.90
N GLY A 185 17.55 1.05 6.67
CA GLY A 185 16.88 0.08 5.80
C GLY A 185 17.23 0.29 4.32
N ALA A 186 17.21 1.55 3.86
CA ALA A 186 17.61 1.94 2.51
C ALA A 186 19.07 1.57 2.22
N ASP A 187 19.98 1.85 3.16
CA ASP A 187 21.42 1.51 3.02
C ASP A 187 21.62 0.01 2.76
N LYS A 188 20.87 -0.84 3.48
CA LYS A 188 20.95 -2.30 3.28
C LYS A 188 20.37 -2.74 1.94
N ALA A 189 19.29 -2.12 1.48
CA ALA A 189 18.74 -2.39 0.16
C ALA A 189 19.71 -1.96 -0.96
N ILE A 190 20.35 -0.80 -0.81
CA ILE A 190 21.39 -0.29 -1.71
C ILE A 190 22.56 -1.27 -1.77
N ALA A 191 23.04 -1.77 -0.63
CA ALA A 191 24.15 -2.72 -0.57
C ALA A 191 23.85 -4.02 -1.34
N VAL A 192 22.59 -4.45 -1.44
CA VAL A 192 22.20 -5.59 -2.30
C VAL A 192 22.35 -5.21 -3.78
N LEU A 193 21.91 -4.01 -4.17
CA LEU A 193 21.96 -3.56 -5.57
C LEU A 193 23.40 -3.32 -6.07
N GLU A 194 24.34 -3.06 -5.17
CA GLU A 194 25.76 -2.87 -5.46
C GLU A 194 26.57 -4.19 -5.56
N GLN A 195 26.00 -5.30 -5.10
CA GLN A 195 26.64 -6.62 -5.17
C GLN A 195 26.37 -7.30 -6.51
N GLN A 196 27.26 -8.21 -6.91
CA GLN A 196 26.99 -9.14 -8.01
C GLN A 196 26.19 -10.33 -7.51
N HIS A 197 25.17 -10.71 -8.26
CA HIS A 197 24.31 -11.86 -7.96
C HIS A 197 24.34 -12.88 -9.10
N ASP A 198 24.55 -14.14 -8.74
CA ASP A 198 24.52 -15.27 -9.69
C ASP A 198 23.08 -15.72 -10.03
N LYS A 199 22.10 -15.22 -9.26
CA LYS A 199 20.68 -15.55 -9.36
C LYS A 199 19.87 -14.25 -9.46
N PRO A 200 18.69 -14.29 -10.09
CA PRO A 200 17.74 -13.17 -9.97
C PRO A 200 17.36 -12.96 -8.51
N PHE A 201 16.95 -11.76 -8.17
CA PHE A 201 16.57 -11.42 -6.80
C PHE A 201 15.17 -10.83 -6.68
N PHE A 202 14.56 -11.06 -5.51
CA PHE A 202 13.41 -10.35 -4.98
C PHE A 202 13.92 -9.52 -3.80
N LEU A 203 14.05 -8.22 -4.00
CA LEU A 203 14.47 -7.25 -2.98
C LEU A 203 13.27 -6.43 -2.55
N ALA A 204 12.89 -6.54 -1.29
CA ALA A 204 11.83 -5.74 -0.70
C ALA A 204 12.41 -4.73 0.31
N TYR A 205 12.01 -3.47 0.17
CA TYR A 205 12.31 -2.41 1.12
C TYR A 205 11.02 -1.69 1.52
N GLY A 206 10.77 -1.59 2.83
CA GLY A 206 9.60 -0.90 3.37
C GLY A 206 9.96 0.12 4.42
N THR A 207 9.37 1.33 4.34
CA THR A 207 9.52 2.35 5.37
C THR A 207 8.50 2.16 6.49
N PHE A 208 8.87 2.55 7.71
CA PHE A 208 7.93 2.71 8.82
C PHE A 208 7.17 4.05 8.67
N ASN A 209 7.90 5.11 8.29
CA ASN A 209 7.30 6.41 8.00
C ASN A 209 6.47 6.34 6.69
N PRO A 210 5.37 7.14 6.58
CA PRO A 210 4.88 8.16 7.51
C PRO A 210 3.93 7.64 8.62
N HIS A 211 4.03 6.41 9.09
CA HIS A 211 3.30 5.98 10.28
C HIS A 211 3.69 6.84 11.49
N MET A 212 2.71 7.24 12.30
CA MET A 212 2.94 8.00 13.53
C MET A 212 3.83 7.25 14.53
N PRO A 213 4.61 7.97 15.38
CA PRO A 213 4.74 9.42 15.45
C PRO A 213 5.55 10.02 14.31
N TRP A 214 5.25 11.26 13.92
CA TRP A 214 5.92 11.93 12.81
C TRP A 214 7.15 12.71 13.28
N TYR A 215 8.22 11.99 13.48
CA TYR A 215 9.51 12.53 13.91
C TYR A 215 10.54 12.39 12.81
N VAL A 216 10.85 13.48 12.12
CA VAL A 216 11.88 13.53 11.07
C VAL A 216 12.80 14.76 11.28
N PRO A 217 14.00 14.78 10.68
CA PRO A 217 14.91 15.91 10.78
C PRO A 217 14.26 17.24 10.35
N GLN A 218 14.64 18.33 11.03
CA GLN A 218 14.12 19.69 10.82
C GLN A 218 14.08 20.10 9.35
N LYS A 219 15.08 19.74 8.55
CA LYS A 219 15.14 20.10 7.12
C LYS A 219 13.89 19.71 6.30
N TYR A 220 13.15 18.66 6.72
CA TYR A 220 11.92 18.25 6.06
C TYR A 220 10.73 19.13 6.45
N PHE A 221 10.68 19.61 7.70
CA PHE A 221 9.70 20.62 8.14
C PHE A 221 9.92 21.96 7.42
N ASP A 222 11.18 22.35 7.17
CA ASP A 222 11.55 23.58 6.48
C ASP A 222 11.06 23.64 5.01
N MET A 223 10.75 22.47 4.41
CA MET A 223 10.15 22.38 3.07
C MET A 223 8.70 22.90 3.03
N TYR A 224 8.06 23.02 4.19
CA TYR A 224 6.64 23.31 4.37
C TYR A 224 6.43 24.42 5.39
N PRO A 225 6.60 25.71 5.01
CA PRO A 225 6.29 26.83 5.90
C PRO A 225 4.85 26.73 6.42
N LEU A 226 4.66 26.87 7.73
CA LEU A 226 3.38 26.61 8.40
C LEU A 226 2.23 27.49 7.90
N ASP A 227 2.55 28.72 7.49
CA ASP A 227 1.60 29.68 6.91
C ASP A 227 1.13 29.28 5.50
N GLN A 228 1.89 28.42 4.81
CA GLN A 228 1.58 27.91 3.47
C GLN A 228 0.90 26.54 3.49
N ILE A 229 0.70 25.95 4.67
CA ILE A 229 0.00 24.67 4.78
C ILE A 229 -1.47 24.84 4.40
N VAL A 230 -1.88 24.08 3.40
CA VAL A 230 -3.28 23.87 3.03
C VAL A 230 -3.81 22.71 3.87
N LEU A 231 -4.98 22.89 4.46
CA LEU A 231 -5.66 21.81 5.17
C LEU A 231 -6.53 21.01 4.20
N PRO A 232 -6.77 19.71 4.45
CA PRO A 232 -7.81 18.97 3.75
C PRO A 232 -9.16 19.65 3.95
N GLU A 233 -10.06 19.49 2.99
CA GLU A 233 -11.40 20.04 3.07
C GLU A 233 -12.25 19.20 4.02
N LEU A 234 -12.84 19.86 5.01
CA LEU A 234 -13.65 19.21 6.05
C LEU A 234 -15.08 19.72 6.01
N LYS A 235 -16.04 18.82 6.16
CA LYS A 235 -17.45 19.14 6.30
C LYS A 235 -17.87 18.93 7.76
N HIS A 236 -18.42 19.95 8.39
CA HIS A 236 -18.75 19.92 9.83
C HIS A 236 -19.83 18.88 10.19
N ASP A 237 -20.80 18.69 9.32
CA ASP A 237 -21.93 17.78 9.48
C ASP A 237 -21.77 16.47 8.70
N ASP A 238 -20.52 16.10 8.42
CA ASP A 238 -20.15 14.97 7.56
C ASP A 238 -20.59 13.59 8.09
N LEU A 239 -20.90 13.50 9.38
CA LEU A 239 -21.36 12.27 10.01
C LEU A 239 -22.90 12.20 10.17
N ASP A 240 -23.65 13.25 9.80
CA ASP A 240 -25.07 13.34 10.15
C ASP A 240 -25.94 12.30 9.43
N ASP A 241 -25.63 11.99 8.18
CA ASP A 241 -26.35 11.04 7.33
C ASP A 241 -25.80 9.60 7.35
N LEU A 242 -24.83 9.34 8.24
CA LEU A 242 -24.24 8.01 8.36
C LEU A 242 -25.09 7.09 9.23
N PRO A 243 -25.15 5.78 8.89
CA PRO A 243 -25.77 4.79 9.77
C PRO A 243 -24.92 4.58 11.05
N PRO A 244 -25.54 4.06 12.12
CA PRO A 244 -24.89 3.92 13.44
C PRO A 244 -23.58 3.13 13.45
N LEU A 245 -23.47 2.06 12.65
CA LEU A 245 -22.22 1.26 12.57
C LEU A 245 -21.12 2.02 11.85
N ALA A 246 -21.43 2.82 10.83
CA ALA A 246 -20.48 3.68 10.15
C ALA A 246 -19.95 4.78 11.09
N LYS A 247 -20.85 5.45 11.84
CA LYS A 247 -20.47 6.40 12.91
C LYS A 247 -19.52 5.75 13.92
N ALA A 248 -19.81 4.52 14.34
CA ALA A 248 -18.95 3.79 15.27
C ALA A 248 -17.57 3.43 14.71
N VAL A 249 -17.42 3.36 13.38
CA VAL A 249 -16.11 3.21 12.71
C VAL A 249 -15.33 4.52 12.81
N SER A 250 -15.97 5.67 12.56
CA SER A 250 -15.35 6.99 12.75
C SER A 250 -14.93 7.23 14.20
N ASP A 251 -15.79 6.94 15.16
CA ASP A 251 -15.56 7.20 16.60
C ASP A 251 -14.35 6.48 17.19
N GLY A 252 -13.90 5.39 16.59
CA GLY A 252 -12.83 4.52 17.12
C GLY A 252 -11.50 5.25 17.38
N ILE A 253 -11.07 6.10 16.46
CA ILE A 253 -9.90 6.99 16.57
C ILE A 253 -10.31 8.46 16.32
N GLY A 254 -11.58 8.69 15.97
CA GLY A 254 -12.15 9.98 15.62
C GLY A 254 -11.97 11.05 16.69
N SER A 255 -12.11 10.71 17.97
CA SER A 255 -11.89 11.64 19.07
C SER A 255 -10.49 12.30 19.08
N PHE A 256 -9.53 11.78 18.34
CA PHE A 256 -8.22 12.41 18.16
C PHE A 256 -8.23 13.48 17.07
N ALA A 257 -9.00 13.30 15.98
CA ALA A 257 -9.19 14.33 14.96
C ALA A 257 -9.74 15.62 15.58
N ASP A 258 -10.82 15.50 16.36
CA ASP A 258 -11.43 16.64 17.04
C ASP A 258 -10.45 17.34 17.98
N LYS A 259 -9.68 16.58 18.77
CA LYS A 259 -8.63 17.15 19.65
C LYS A 259 -7.56 17.92 18.87
N VAL A 260 -7.13 17.41 17.71
CA VAL A 260 -6.14 18.10 16.87
C VAL A 260 -6.73 19.40 16.34
N ILE A 261 -7.96 19.37 15.84
CA ILE A 261 -8.65 20.51 15.25
C ILE A 261 -8.95 21.57 16.34
N GLU A 262 -9.57 21.19 17.45
CA GLU A 262 -9.95 22.07 18.57
C GLU A 262 -8.72 22.71 19.24
N SER A 263 -7.59 22.01 19.27
CA SER A 263 -6.34 22.55 19.81
C SER A 263 -5.69 23.62 18.95
N GLY A 264 -6.18 23.83 17.71
CA GLY A 264 -5.56 24.72 16.72
C GLY A 264 -4.28 24.18 16.07
N LYS A 265 -3.94 22.88 16.27
CA LYS A 265 -2.70 22.27 15.80
C LYS A 265 -2.84 21.48 14.49
N HIS A 266 -3.98 21.61 13.81
CA HIS A 266 -4.23 20.87 12.58
C HIS A 266 -3.17 21.15 11.50
N LYS A 267 -2.79 22.43 11.29
CA LYS A 267 -1.72 22.78 10.35
C LYS A 267 -0.36 22.19 10.73
N GLU A 268 -0.02 22.19 12.02
CA GLU A 268 1.22 21.57 12.51
C GLU A 268 1.24 20.06 12.23
N ALA A 269 0.12 19.38 12.42
CA ALA A 269 -0.02 17.96 12.17
C ALA A 269 0.09 17.64 10.67
N VAL A 270 -0.58 18.38 9.80
CA VAL A 270 -0.48 18.24 8.34
C VAL A 270 0.94 18.55 7.86
N GLN A 271 1.59 19.62 8.38
CA GLN A 271 3.00 19.92 8.09
C GLN A 271 3.90 18.73 8.43
N ALA A 272 3.72 18.13 9.59
CA ALA A 272 4.53 17.01 10.04
C ALA A 272 4.31 15.76 9.16
N TYR A 273 3.08 15.50 8.76
CA TYR A 273 2.76 14.43 7.82
C TYR A 273 3.47 14.63 6.46
N LEU A 274 3.40 15.83 5.91
CA LEU A 274 4.06 16.19 4.65
C LEU A 274 5.59 16.14 4.78
N ALA A 275 6.14 16.62 5.89
CA ALA A 275 7.58 16.52 6.16
C ALA A 275 8.05 15.06 6.19
N THR A 276 7.27 14.20 6.84
CA THR A 276 7.57 12.76 6.92
C THR A 276 7.40 12.07 5.56
N THR A 277 6.44 12.50 4.75
CA THR A 277 6.27 12.05 3.35
C THR A 277 7.51 12.38 2.51
N SER A 278 8.05 13.60 2.62
CA SER A 278 9.27 14.00 1.90
C SER A 278 10.52 13.24 2.34
N TYR A 279 10.61 12.90 3.63
CA TYR A 279 11.65 12.02 4.14
C TYR A 279 11.56 10.63 3.50
N VAL A 280 10.37 10.05 3.44
CA VAL A 280 10.10 8.75 2.81
C VAL A 280 10.46 8.77 1.32
N ASP A 281 10.04 9.81 0.59
CA ASP A 281 10.42 10.02 -0.81
C ASP A 281 11.93 10.02 -1.01
N THR A 282 12.66 10.69 -0.11
CA THR A 282 14.14 10.72 -0.14
C THR A 282 14.73 9.32 0.00
N GLN A 283 14.21 8.49 0.92
CA GLN A 283 14.76 7.15 1.12
C GLN A 283 14.48 6.23 -0.07
N PHE A 284 13.28 6.26 -0.65
CA PHE A 284 12.98 5.53 -1.88
C PHE A 284 13.83 6.05 -3.05
N GLY A 285 14.02 7.37 -3.16
CA GLY A 285 14.89 7.98 -4.17
C GLY A 285 16.32 7.44 -4.13
N ARG A 286 16.91 7.27 -2.95
CA ARG A 286 18.26 6.69 -2.78
C ARG A 286 18.32 5.25 -3.32
N VAL A 287 17.33 4.42 -3.02
CA VAL A 287 17.28 3.03 -3.49
C VAL A 287 17.06 2.98 -5.02
N LEU A 288 16.17 3.82 -5.55
CA LEU A 288 15.93 3.93 -6.99
C LEU A 288 17.19 4.40 -7.74
N ASP A 289 17.92 5.39 -7.22
CA ASP A 289 19.16 5.89 -7.80
C ASP A 289 20.28 4.83 -7.78
N ALA A 290 20.33 3.99 -6.75
CA ALA A 290 21.26 2.86 -6.70
C ALA A 290 20.93 1.82 -7.76
N LEU A 291 19.64 1.50 -7.97
CA LEU A 291 19.21 0.61 -9.06
C LEU A 291 19.60 1.18 -10.43
N GLU A 292 19.37 2.48 -10.68
CA GLU A 292 19.73 3.12 -11.97
C GLU A 292 21.24 3.06 -12.27
N LYS A 293 22.08 3.02 -11.24
CA LYS A 293 23.55 2.90 -11.36
C LYS A 293 24.04 1.44 -11.41
N SER A 294 23.16 0.50 -11.07
CA SER A 294 23.50 -0.93 -11.01
C SER A 294 23.42 -1.60 -12.39
N PRO A 295 24.05 -2.78 -12.56
CA PRO A 295 23.89 -3.57 -13.77
C PRO A 295 22.48 -4.16 -13.95
N TYR A 296 21.57 -3.98 -12.98
CA TYR A 296 20.23 -4.56 -12.93
C TYR A 296 19.13 -3.64 -13.45
N LYS A 297 19.43 -2.36 -13.74
CA LYS A 297 18.43 -1.32 -14.09
C LYS A 297 17.47 -1.73 -15.22
N ASP A 298 18.01 -2.41 -16.25
CA ASP A 298 17.25 -2.78 -17.44
C ASP A 298 16.58 -4.17 -17.33
N ASN A 299 16.77 -4.86 -16.19
CA ASN A 299 16.24 -6.20 -15.91
C ASN A 299 15.59 -6.31 -14.53
N THR A 300 15.00 -5.21 -14.03
CA THR A 300 14.31 -5.19 -12.73
C THR A 300 12.92 -4.59 -12.86
N VAL A 301 11.92 -5.36 -12.45
CA VAL A 301 10.57 -4.85 -12.21
C VAL A 301 10.58 -4.06 -10.90
N ILE A 302 10.11 -2.82 -10.95
CA ILE A 302 9.85 -2.02 -9.75
C ILE A 302 8.36 -2.01 -9.51
N VAL A 303 7.94 -2.30 -8.29
CA VAL A 303 6.61 -2.00 -7.78
C VAL A 303 6.74 -1.10 -6.55
N PHE A 304 5.99 -0.01 -6.52
CA PHE A 304 5.82 0.85 -5.36
C PHE A 304 4.34 0.87 -4.97
N LEU A 305 4.07 0.73 -3.67
CA LEU A 305 2.73 0.81 -3.12
C LEU A 305 2.72 1.44 -1.73
N THR A 306 1.53 1.88 -1.32
CA THR A 306 1.21 2.16 0.08
C THR A 306 0.25 1.09 0.60
N ASP A 307 0.37 0.70 1.86
CA ASP A 307 -0.41 -0.44 2.37
C ASP A 307 -1.90 -0.12 2.57
N HIS A 308 -2.25 1.10 2.88
CA HIS A 308 -3.62 1.67 2.96
C HIS A 308 -3.53 3.20 2.91
N GLY A 309 -4.68 3.85 2.93
CA GLY A 309 -4.78 5.29 3.01
C GLY A 309 -4.68 5.85 4.44
N PHE A 310 -4.95 7.16 4.60
CA PHE A 310 -4.82 7.84 5.89
C PHE A 310 -5.67 9.12 5.93
N HIS A 311 -6.50 9.28 6.97
CA HIS A 311 -7.27 10.49 7.26
C HIS A 311 -6.46 11.50 8.05
N LEU A 312 -6.65 12.76 7.75
CA LEU A 312 -6.07 13.90 8.46
C LEU A 312 -7.14 14.89 8.94
N GLY A 313 -8.33 14.38 9.28
CA GLY A 313 -9.48 15.12 9.78
C GLY A 313 -10.77 14.86 9.02
N GLU A 314 -10.71 14.36 7.79
CA GLU A 314 -11.87 14.02 6.96
C GLU A 314 -12.73 12.98 7.69
N LYS A 315 -14.03 13.04 7.54
CA LYS A 315 -14.99 12.19 8.27
C LYS A 315 -14.83 12.24 9.80
N HIS A 316 -14.37 13.37 10.34
CA HIS A 316 -14.02 13.51 11.78
C HIS A 316 -13.11 12.38 12.27
N HIS A 317 -12.30 11.84 11.38
CA HIS A 317 -11.43 10.68 11.65
C HIS A 317 -9.95 11.05 11.53
N TRP A 318 -9.12 10.27 12.21
CA TRP A 318 -7.66 10.36 12.17
C TRP A 318 -7.05 8.99 11.91
N GLN A 319 -6.08 8.90 11.06
CA GLN A 319 -5.42 7.66 10.65
C GLN A 319 -6.25 6.83 9.66
N LYS A 320 -6.26 5.53 9.83
CA LYS A 320 -6.81 4.47 8.98
C LYS A 320 -7.98 3.78 9.67
N THR A 321 -8.36 2.61 9.20
CA THR A 321 -9.40 1.76 9.82
C THR A 321 -10.82 2.24 9.50
N THR A 322 -10.99 2.83 8.33
CA THR A 322 -12.29 3.21 7.77
C THR A 322 -12.50 2.59 6.38
N LEU A 323 -13.70 2.69 5.84
CA LEU A 323 -14.03 2.17 4.51
C LEU A 323 -14.27 3.28 3.47
N TRP A 324 -14.06 4.55 3.85
CA TRP A 324 -14.12 5.70 2.95
C TRP A 324 -12.83 5.86 2.15
N GLU A 325 -12.86 6.76 1.18
CA GLU A 325 -11.78 6.93 0.20
C GLU A 325 -10.43 7.16 0.87
N GLU A 326 -10.33 8.05 1.87
CA GLU A 326 -9.06 8.38 2.55
C GLU A 326 -8.42 7.17 3.24
N GLY A 327 -9.23 6.25 3.76
CA GLY A 327 -8.72 5.05 4.44
C GLY A 327 -8.36 3.92 3.48
N THR A 328 -8.96 3.88 2.29
CA THR A 328 -8.89 2.73 1.37
C THR A 328 -8.09 2.98 0.10
N HIS A 329 -8.02 4.23 -0.36
CA HIS A 329 -7.29 4.62 -1.57
C HIS A 329 -5.78 4.65 -1.32
N THR A 330 -5.02 4.02 -2.22
CA THR A 330 -3.58 3.78 -2.09
C THR A 330 -2.82 4.25 -3.32
N LEU A 331 -1.50 4.41 -3.19
CA LEU A 331 -0.62 4.57 -4.33
C LEU A 331 -0.20 3.18 -4.85
N LEU A 332 -0.21 3.02 -6.18
CA LEU A 332 0.32 1.85 -6.84
C LEU A 332 0.99 2.25 -8.15
N MET A 333 2.27 1.91 -8.28
CA MET A 333 3.08 2.23 -9.45
C MET A 333 3.89 1.00 -9.87
N PHE A 334 4.02 0.80 -11.19
CA PHE A 334 4.89 -0.24 -11.75
C PHE A 334 5.82 0.34 -12.81
N ARG A 335 7.08 -0.09 -12.77
CA ARG A 335 8.01 0.02 -13.91
C ARG A 335 8.53 -1.38 -14.24
N ALA A 336 8.17 -1.91 -15.40
CA ALA A 336 8.60 -3.21 -15.89
C ALA A 336 9.26 -3.05 -17.27
N PRO A 337 10.59 -3.25 -17.40
CA PRO A 337 11.29 -3.10 -18.66
C PRO A 337 10.67 -3.95 -19.77
N GLY A 338 10.46 -3.37 -20.93
CA GLY A 338 9.83 -4.04 -22.08
C GLY A 338 8.31 -4.27 -21.98
N VAL A 339 7.69 -3.90 -20.84
CA VAL A 339 6.24 -4.10 -20.60
C VAL A 339 5.52 -2.76 -20.38
N THR A 340 6.01 -1.92 -19.46
CA THR A 340 5.39 -0.64 -19.17
C THR A 340 5.81 0.45 -20.15
N THR A 341 4.87 1.37 -20.45
CA THR A 341 5.17 2.61 -21.17
C THR A 341 5.36 3.73 -20.14
N ALA A 342 6.44 4.50 -20.29
CA ALA A 342 6.72 5.65 -19.44
C ALA A 342 5.57 6.68 -19.50
N GLY A 343 5.18 7.22 -18.34
CA GLY A 343 4.08 8.16 -18.18
C GLY A 343 2.70 7.54 -18.40
N GLY A 344 2.58 6.21 -18.33
CA GLY A 344 1.30 5.53 -18.40
C GLY A 344 0.43 5.82 -17.17
N VAL A 345 -0.84 6.17 -17.39
CA VAL A 345 -1.83 6.40 -16.33
C VAL A 345 -3.03 5.50 -16.56
N SER A 346 -3.39 4.71 -15.56
CA SER A 346 -4.56 3.84 -15.58
C SER A 346 -5.64 4.36 -14.64
N GLU A 347 -6.82 4.62 -15.19
CA GLU A 347 -8.05 5.00 -14.45
C GLU A 347 -8.88 3.75 -14.09
N ARG A 348 -8.29 2.57 -14.10
CA ARG A 348 -8.99 1.33 -13.78
C ARG A 348 -8.95 1.04 -12.30
N PHE A 349 -10.06 0.55 -11.75
CA PHE A 349 -10.20 0.18 -10.36
C PHE A 349 -9.49 -1.16 -10.11
N VAL A 350 -8.45 -1.14 -9.30
CA VAL A 350 -7.58 -2.28 -9.01
C VAL A 350 -7.37 -2.44 -7.51
N SER A 351 -7.03 -3.64 -7.09
CA SER A 351 -6.76 -3.96 -5.69
C SER A 351 -5.28 -4.29 -5.47
N LEU A 352 -4.74 -4.01 -4.27
CA LEU A 352 -3.38 -4.39 -3.93
C LEU A 352 -3.15 -5.92 -3.96
N ILE A 353 -4.19 -6.75 -3.83
CA ILE A 353 -4.06 -8.21 -4.00
C ILE A 353 -3.64 -8.61 -5.42
N ASP A 354 -3.88 -7.74 -6.41
CA ASP A 354 -3.51 -7.95 -7.82
C ASP A 354 -2.00 -7.93 -8.04
N ILE A 355 -1.22 -7.39 -7.08
CA ILE A 355 0.24 -7.32 -7.15
C ILE A 355 0.86 -8.73 -7.22
N TYR A 356 0.33 -9.67 -6.44
CA TYR A 356 0.86 -11.04 -6.38
C TYR A 356 0.86 -11.72 -7.76
N PRO A 357 -0.29 -11.90 -8.44
CA PRO A 357 -0.33 -12.52 -9.77
C PRO A 357 0.39 -11.68 -10.83
N THR A 358 0.43 -10.35 -10.67
CA THR A 358 1.14 -9.46 -11.61
C THR A 358 2.65 -9.71 -11.58
N LEU A 359 3.25 -9.76 -10.39
CA LEU A 359 4.68 -10.04 -10.25
C LEU A 359 5.02 -11.47 -10.68
N ALA A 360 4.15 -12.44 -10.36
CA ALA A 360 4.32 -13.82 -10.84
C ALA A 360 4.35 -13.88 -12.37
N GLU A 361 3.37 -13.25 -13.05
CA GLU A 361 3.32 -13.23 -14.53
C GLU A 361 4.52 -12.51 -15.16
N LEU A 362 4.90 -11.33 -14.63
CA LEU A 362 6.06 -10.57 -15.13
C LEU A 362 7.37 -11.34 -15.02
N CYS A 363 7.47 -12.24 -14.05
CA CYS A 363 8.67 -13.06 -13.81
C CYS A 363 8.54 -14.49 -14.38
N GLY A 364 7.45 -14.81 -15.10
CA GLY A 364 7.22 -16.14 -15.68
C GLY A 364 6.98 -17.23 -14.62
N LEU A 365 6.48 -16.86 -13.43
CA LEU A 365 6.22 -17.78 -12.33
C LEU A 365 4.73 -18.15 -12.28
N THR A 366 4.43 -19.36 -11.80
CA THR A 366 3.06 -19.82 -11.61
C THR A 366 2.60 -19.51 -10.18
N PRO A 367 1.60 -18.63 -10.00
CA PRO A 367 1.05 -18.37 -8.68
C PRO A 367 0.22 -19.56 -8.18
N PRO A 368 -0.01 -19.69 -6.84
CA PRO A 368 -0.95 -20.66 -6.30
C PRO A 368 -2.36 -20.47 -6.86
N ALA A 369 -3.11 -21.55 -7.04
CA ALA A 369 -4.49 -21.50 -7.55
C ALA A 369 -5.49 -20.86 -6.56
N THR A 370 -5.09 -20.66 -5.32
CA THR A 370 -5.94 -20.17 -4.22
C THR A 370 -5.96 -18.65 -4.09
N ILE A 371 -5.19 -17.91 -4.90
CA ILE A 371 -5.15 -16.45 -4.84
C ILE A 371 -6.44 -15.82 -5.41
N ASP A 372 -6.79 -14.65 -4.90
CA ASP A 372 -7.96 -13.87 -5.32
C ASP A 372 -7.62 -12.76 -6.32
N GLY A 373 -6.36 -12.33 -6.35
CA GLY A 373 -5.91 -11.24 -7.20
C GLY A 373 -5.94 -11.60 -8.68
N ARG A 374 -5.98 -10.58 -9.52
CA ARG A 374 -5.94 -10.65 -10.99
C ARG A 374 -4.71 -9.91 -11.52
N SER A 375 -4.00 -10.51 -12.47
CA SER A 375 -2.80 -9.88 -13.04
C SER A 375 -3.10 -8.56 -13.75
N LEU A 376 -2.35 -7.52 -13.41
CA LEU A 376 -2.42 -6.19 -14.01
C LEU A 376 -1.57 -6.06 -15.29
N VAL A 377 -0.88 -7.10 -15.74
CA VAL A 377 -0.03 -7.06 -16.96
C VAL A 377 -0.76 -6.51 -18.18
N PRO A 378 -2.04 -6.81 -18.44
CA PRO A 378 -2.79 -6.17 -19.52
C PRO A 378 -2.84 -4.63 -19.40
N LEU A 379 -3.02 -4.10 -18.17
CA LEU A 379 -3.04 -2.66 -17.91
C LEU A 379 -1.63 -2.05 -17.93
N LEU A 380 -0.61 -2.79 -17.53
CA LEU A 380 0.79 -2.34 -17.64
C LEU A 380 1.22 -2.17 -19.10
N LYS A 381 0.73 -3.02 -20.01
CA LYS A 381 0.96 -2.92 -21.45
C LYS A 381 0.10 -1.85 -22.12
N ALA A 382 -1.14 -1.71 -21.68
CA ALA A 382 -2.13 -0.77 -22.21
C ALA A 382 -2.99 -0.21 -21.08
N PRO A 383 -2.58 0.90 -20.44
CA PRO A 383 -3.25 1.46 -19.24
C PRO A 383 -4.74 1.76 -19.40
N LYS A 384 -5.19 1.98 -20.64
CA LYS A 384 -6.59 2.25 -20.99
C LYS A 384 -7.37 1.03 -21.50
N ALA A 385 -6.76 -0.17 -21.48
CA ALA A 385 -7.44 -1.40 -21.92
C ALA A 385 -8.78 -1.60 -21.19
N PRO A 386 -9.76 -2.31 -21.82
CA PRO A 386 -10.97 -2.72 -21.12
C PRO A 386 -10.64 -3.52 -19.88
N TRP A 387 -11.28 -3.17 -18.77
CA TRP A 387 -11.06 -3.80 -17.48
C TRP A 387 -12.35 -3.79 -16.66
N GLU A 388 -12.90 -4.95 -16.47
CA GLU A 388 -14.06 -5.16 -15.61
C GLU A 388 -13.57 -5.63 -14.25
N SER A 389 -13.20 -4.69 -13.40
CA SER A 389 -12.73 -5.01 -12.07
C SER A 389 -13.31 -4.04 -11.06
N THR A 390 -13.41 -4.54 -9.84
CA THR A 390 -13.96 -3.85 -8.69
C THR A 390 -12.96 -4.00 -7.56
N ALA A 391 -12.62 -2.93 -6.89
CA ALA A 391 -11.82 -3.01 -5.68
C ALA A 391 -12.74 -3.29 -4.49
N ILE A 392 -12.42 -4.31 -3.72
CA ILE A 392 -13.17 -4.71 -2.53
C ILE A 392 -12.26 -4.53 -1.32
N THR A 393 -12.78 -3.83 -0.30
CA THR A 393 -12.09 -3.63 0.97
C THR A 393 -12.93 -4.21 2.11
N GLY A 394 -12.31 -5.02 2.94
CA GLY A 394 -12.93 -5.62 4.13
C GLY A 394 -12.39 -5.05 5.43
N LEU A 395 -13.28 -4.76 6.37
CA LEU A 395 -12.95 -4.33 7.73
C LEU A 395 -13.81 -5.12 8.72
N CYS A 396 -13.26 -5.49 9.87
CA CYS A 396 -14.02 -6.07 10.96
C CYS A 396 -13.90 -5.24 12.24
N ASN A 397 -15.03 -4.74 12.72
CA ASN A 397 -15.11 -4.05 13.99
C ASN A 397 -15.54 -5.01 15.09
N LYS A 398 -14.61 -5.40 15.96
CA LYS A 398 -14.78 -6.38 17.04
C LYS A 398 -15.83 -6.04 18.09
N THR A 399 -16.32 -4.80 18.15
CA THR A 399 -17.11 -4.33 19.29
C THR A 399 -18.61 -4.51 19.10
N LYS A 400 -19.11 -4.74 17.87
CA LYS A 400 -20.55 -4.74 17.61
C LYS A 400 -21.08 -5.87 16.74
N THR A 401 -20.29 -6.43 15.83
CA THR A 401 -20.71 -7.57 15.01
C THR A 401 -19.51 -8.48 14.72
N ASP A 402 -19.75 -9.78 14.64
CA ASP A 402 -18.74 -10.76 14.19
C ASP A 402 -18.58 -10.75 12.65
N LEU A 403 -19.29 -9.86 11.95
CA LEU A 403 -19.35 -9.80 10.50
C LEU A 403 -18.37 -8.75 9.96
N ALA A 404 -17.77 -9.05 8.83
CA ALA A 404 -16.95 -8.09 8.11
C ALA A 404 -17.83 -6.98 7.51
N TYR A 405 -17.35 -5.74 7.59
CA TYR A 405 -17.87 -4.62 6.81
C TYR A 405 -17.16 -4.63 5.46
N ILE A 406 -17.89 -4.45 4.37
CA ILE A 406 -17.36 -4.56 3.01
C ILE A 406 -17.68 -3.29 2.24
N SER A 407 -16.65 -2.69 1.66
CA SER A 407 -16.75 -1.59 0.73
C SER A 407 -16.40 -2.04 -0.69
N ILE A 408 -17.25 -1.67 -1.63
CA ILE A 408 -17.08 -1.89 -3.07
C ILE A 408 -16.76 -0.55 -3.72
N ARG A 409 -15.58 -0.42 -4.30
CA ARG A 409 -15.19 0.76 -5.10
C ARG A 409 -15.22 0.41 -6.58
N HIS A 410 -16.01 1.15 -7.34
CA HIS A 410 -16.31 0.90 -8.75
C HIS A 410 -16.46 2.25 -9.49
N GLU A 411 -16.40 2.26 -10.83
CA GLU A 411 -16.64 3.47 -11.63
C GLU A 411 -18.01 4.11 -11.40
N LEU A 412 -19.00 3.34 -10.92
CA LEU A 412 -20.34 3.83 -10.60
C LEU A 412 -20.44 4.51 -9.23
N GLY A 413 -19.40 4.46 -8.41
CA GLY A 413 -19.39 5.02 -7.06
C GLY A 413 -18.81 4.08 -6.02
N ARG A 414 -19.03 4.40 -4.76
CA ARG A 414 -18.71 3.55 -3.60
C ARG A 414 -20.00 3.06 -2.95
N TYR A 415 -20.07 1.76 -2.75
CA TYR A 415 -21.10 1.12 -1.94
C TYR A 415 -20.43 0.43 -0.74
N THR A 416 -20.95 0.66 0.45
CA THR A 416 -20.44 0.03 1.68
C THR A 416 -21.59 -0.60 2.45
N ARG A 417 -21.36 -1.84 2.92
CA ARG A 417 -22.27 -2.56 3.81
C ARG A 417 -21.61 -2.76 5.17
N TYR A 418 -22.29 -2.34 6.22
CA TYR A 418 -21.90 -2.52 7.62
C TYR A 418 -22.78 -3.59 8.26
N GLY A 419 -22.24 -4.77 8.49
CA GLY A 419 -23.01 -5.91 9.00
C GLY A 419 -24.06 -6.40 7.99
N ILE A 420 -25.34 -6.55 8.43
CA ILE A 420 -26.40 -7.13 7.60
C ILE A 420 -27.30 -6.05 6.99
N GLU A 421 -27.60 -4.98 7.73
CA GLU A 421 -28.72 -4.07 7.43
C GLU A 421 -28.27 -2.65 7.10
N GLU A 422 -27.08 -2.20 7.54
CA GLU A 422 -26.65 -0.82 7.37
C GLU A 422 -25.80 -0.67 6.11
N GLU A 423 -26.14 0.33 5.29
CA GLU A 423 -25.52 0.55 3.98
C GLU A 423 -25.25 2.03 3.73
N GLU A 424 -24.28 2.31 2.89
CA GLU A 424 -23.96 3.63 2.32
C GLU A 424 -23.75 3.50 0.82
N PHE A 425 -24.08 4.57 0.10
CA PHE A 425 -23.72 4.72 -1.31
C PHE A 425 -23.34 6.18 -1.60
N TYR A 426 -22.25 6.36 -2.33
CA TYR A 426 -21.76 7.67 -2.80
C TYR A 426 -21.52 7.65 -4.31
N ASP A 427 -22.07 8.63 -5.03
CA ASP A 427 -21.72 8.90 -6.42
C ASP A 427 -20.42 9.72 -6.44
N THR A 428 -19.30 9.04 -6.39
CA THR A 428 -17.96 9.66 -6.27
C THR A 428 -17.53 10.48 -7.50
N THR A 429 -18.33 10.43 -8.59
CA THR A 429 -18.11 11.31 -9.75
C THR A 429 -18.65 12.73 -9.52
N LYS A 430 -19.57 12.90 -8.56
CA LYS A 430 -20.20 14.17 -8.18
C LYS A 430 -19.81 14.62 -6.78
N ASP A 431 -19.51 13.65 -5.92
CA ASP A 431 -19.15 13.83 -4.53
C ASP A 431 -17.88 13.03 -4.23
N PRO A 432 -16.71 13.54 -4.65
CA PRO A 432 -15.43 12.86 -4.44
C PRO A 432 -15.05 12.73 -2.97
N HIS A 433 -15.61 13.56 -2.09
CA HIS A 433 -15.37 13.53 -0.65
C HIS A 433 -16.31 12.60 0.13
N GLU A 434 -17.30 11.99 -0.54
CA GLU A 434 -18.28 11.10 0.09
C GLU A 434 -19.08 11.80 1.21
N TRP A 435 -19.48 13.07 0.98
CA TRP A 435 -20.18 13.90 1.96
C TRP A 435 -21.67 13.64 2.10
N THR A 436 -22.29 13.04 1.07
CA THR A 436 -23.72 12.85 1.05
C THR A 436 -24.08 11.41 0.73
N ASN A 437 -24.58 10.69 1.73
CA ASN A 437 -25.04 9.31 1.56
C ASN A 437 -26.30 9.26 0.69
N GLN A 438 -26.21 8.61 -0.46
CA GLN A 438 -27.26 8.51 -1.47
C GLN A 438 -27.99 7.15 -1.43
N ILE A 439 -27.85 6.36 -0.37
CA ILE A 439 -28.37 4.98 -0.31
C ILE A 439 -29.88 4.92 -0.53
N ASP A 440 -30.62 5.89 0.01
CA ASP A 440 -32.09 5.97 -0.09
C ASP A 440 -32.59 6.75 -1.33
N ASN A 441 -31.67 7.27 -2.15
CA ASN A 441 -32.06 8.03 -3.33
C ASN A 441 -32.46 7.08 -4.48
N PRO A 442 -33.76 7.09 -4.93
CA PRO A 442 -34.27 6.15 -5.92
C PRO A 442 -33.57 6.25 -7.28
N ILE A 443 -32.91 7.36 -7.60
CA ILE A 443 -32.15 7.53 -8.85
C ILE A 443 -31.00 6.52 -8.91
N TYR A 444 -30.42 6.15 -7.77
CA TYR A 444 -29.29 5.22 -7.68
C TYR A 444 -29.68 3.77 -7.37
N ALA A 445 -30.98 3.46 -7.19
CA ALA A 445 -31.44 2.12 -6.77
C ALA A 445 -30.85 0.97 -7.62
N THR A 446 -30.85 1.12 -8.95
CA THR A 446 -30.28 0.11 -9.87
C THR A 446 -28.75 -0.03 -9.71
N ILE A 447 -28.03 1.08 -9.47
CA ILE A 447 -26.58 1.07 -9.26
C ILE A 447 -26.28 0.39 -7.93
N VAL A 448 -26.99 0.76 -6.86
CA VAL A 448 -26.85 0.16 -5.53
C VAL A 448 -27.08 -1.35 -5.59
N GLU A 449 -28.13 -1.81 -6.27
CA GLU A 449 -28.40 -3.25 -6.44
C GLU A 449 -27.24 -3.97 -7.15
N LYS A 450 -26.72 -3.37 -8.23
CA LYS A 450 -25.58 -3.93 -8.97
C LYS A 450 -24.35 -4.06 -8.06
N LEU A 451 -24.02 -3.03 -7.28
CA LEU A 451 -22.86 -3.04 -6.39
C LEU A 451 -23.06 -3.97 -5.18
N ARG A 452 -24.27 -4.01 -4.63
CA ARG A 452 -24.64 -4.94 -3.56
C ARG A 452 -24.42 -6.40 -3.97
N ALA A 453 -24.71 -6.75 -5.22
CA ALA A 453 -24.50 -8.09 -5.76
C ALA A 453 -23.02 -8.50 -5.87
N LEU A 454 -22.08 -7.53 -5.83
CA LEU A 454 -20.63 -7.78 -5.86
C LEU A 454 -20.04 -8.04 -4.46
N VAL A 455 -20.81 -7.81 -3.40
CA VAL A 455 -20.35 -8.06 -2.03
C VAL A 455 -20.15 -9.58 -1.85
N PRO A 456 -18.96 -10.03 -1.39
CA PRO A 456 -18.76 -11.45 -1.08
C PRO A 456 -19.83 -11.98 -0.14
N GLY A 457 -20.36 -13.17 -0.43
CA GLY A 457 -21.40 -13.79 0.40
C GLY A 457 -20.93 -13.98 1.85
N PHE A 458 -21.85 -13.83 2.82
CA PHE A 458 -21.52 -14.09 4.24
C PHE A 458 -21.11 -15.56 4.49
N GLU A 459 -21.59 -16.46 3.66
CA GLU A 459 -21.25 -17.89 3.71
C GLU A 459 -19.80 -18.15 3.28
N ASP A 460 -19.24 -17.24 2.44
CA ASP A 460 -17.86 -17.30 1.97
C ASP A 460 -16.90 -16.47 2.85
N ALA A 461 -17.44 -15.57 3.69
CA ALA A 461 -16.63 -14.73 4.56
C ALA A 461 -16.16 -15.53 5.77
N ALA A 462 -14.87 -15.78 5.85
CA ALA A 462 -14.28 -16.37 7.06
C ALA A 462 -14.61 -15.50 8.27
N GLN A 463 -15.13 -16.13 9.34
CA GLN A 463 -15.33 -15.45 10.61
C GLN A 463 -13.99 -14.86 11.11
N PRO A 464 -13.98 -13.65 11.67
CA PRO A 464 -12.76 -13.06 12.19
C PRO A 464 -12.11 -14.01 13.20
N LEU A 465 -10.86 -14.36 12.95
CA LEU A 465 -10.12 -15.28 13.82
C LEU A 465 -9.90 -14.64 15.21
N PRO A 466 -9.97 -15.42 16.30
CA PRO A 466 -9.66 -14.92 17.63
C PRO A 466 -8.27 -14.28 17.69
N SER A 467 -8.15 -13.09 18.26
CA SER A 467 -6.84 -12.47 18.38
C SER A 467 -5.97 -13.22 19.39
N ALA A 468 -4.69 -13.39 19.08
CA ALA A 468 -3.70 -14.05 19.96
C ALA A 468 -3.57 -13.35 21.34
N LEU A 469 -3.98 -12.09 21.46
CA LEU A 469 -3.94 -11.31 22.70
C LEU A 469 -4.98 -11.75 23.75
N THR A 470 -6.07 -12.43 23.37
CA THR A 470 -7.05 -12.92 24.35
C THR A 470 -6.52 -14.09 25.20
N LYS A 471 -5.47 -14.76 24.78
CA LYS A 471 -4.87 -15.88 25.55
C LYS A 471 -3.89 -15.43 26.65
N LYS A 472 -3.37 -14.22 26.65
CA LYS A 472 -2.38 -13.75 27.65
C LYS A 472 -2.96 -13.12 28.92
N ARG A 473 -4.28 -12.90 29.03
CA ARG A 473 -4.91 -12.31 30.24
C ARG A 473 -5.47 -13.31 31.24
N ARG A 474 -5.33 -14.60 31.03
CA ARG A 474 -5.50 -15.58 32.11
C ARG A 474 -4.15 -15.81 32.81
N GLY A 475 -3.66 -14.76 33.44
CA GLY A 475 -2.52 -14.84 34.35
C GLY A 475 -2.90 -15.72 35.53
N THR A 476 -2.09 -16.73 35.77
CA THR A 476 -2.09 -17.52 37.00
C THR A 476 -2.16 -16.67 38.24
N PRO A 477 -3.01 -16.99 39.24
CA PRO A 477 -3.03 -16.26 40.50
C PRO A 477 -1.64 -16.36 41.14
N LYS A 478 -1.04 -15.24 41.46
CA LYS A 478 0.15 -15.23 42.32
C LYS A 478 -0.26 -15.77 43.69
N GLU A 479 0.16 -17.00 44.03
CA GLU A 479 0.15 -17.47 45.40
C GLU A 479 0.86 -16.44 46.29
N LYS A 480 0.10 -15.82 47.20
CA LYS A 480 0.68 -15.03 48.26
C LYS A 480 1.40 -15.99 49.22
N LYS A 481 2.71 -16.05 49.12
CA LYS A 481 3.53 -16.62 50.22
C LYS A 481 3.33 -15.71 51.45
N LYS A 482 2.59 -16.24 52.44
CA LYS A 482 2.60 -15.66 53.82
C LYS A 482 3.98 -15.93 54.42
N LYS A 483 4.61 -14.87 54.87
CA LYS A 483 5.56 -14.90 55.97
C LYS A 483 5.01 -13.97 57.09
#